data_9a5814495a56c632c5849b735feddfdb
#
_entry.id   9a5814495a56c632c5849b735feddfdb
#
_cell.length_a   1.000
_cell.length_b   1.000
_cell.length_c   1.000
_cell.angle_alpha   90.00
_cell.angle_beta   90.00
_cell.angle_gamma   90.00
#
_symmetry.space_group_name_H-M   'P 1'
#
loop_
_entity.id
_entity.type
_entity.pdbx_description
1 polymer ?
#
loop_
_entity_poly.entity_id
_entity_poly.type
_entity_poly.pdbx_seq_one_letter_code
_entity_poly.pdbx_strand_id
1 'polypeptide(L)'
;AIENYQCWAGSLHQICVQCTLNDHRLIDFNAFMELYSKAVYPLFVWNVWFYRKKLHNQFSMQDLNIDIRLKSVDVRRPQGSIMGVSERVRHKVHYLETHYPDAVNEVASLREELTSMGVREDNAYLFLQGHHLVENIIMKLLTPICTILRQEREAEIRRYAVHDQQYRNEISAYQHSQMGLAEALRKNTHYRECELYQRMRNDVKEFLSMLPESRGNDQQDTENLQSADQHQEG
;
A
#
# COMPACT_ATOMS: atom_id res chain seq x y z
N ALA A 1 -4.54 8.00 -2.54
CA ALA A 1 -5.19 6.94 -3.31
C ALA A 1 -5.50 5.74 -2.42
N ILE A 2 -6.59 5.04 -2.67
CA ILE A 2 -7.01 3.85 -1.90
C ILE A 2 -5.94 2.74 -1.93
N GLU A 3 -5.20 2.62 -3.02
CA GLU A 3 -4.08 1.70 -3.20
C GLU A 3 -3.07 1.71 -2.05
N ASN A 4 -2.76 2.90 -1.51
CA ASN A 4 -1.84 3.02 -0.40
C ASN A 4 -2.36 2.31 0.87
N TYR A 5 -3.66 2.44 1.14
CA TYR A 5 -4.26 1.78 2.29
C TYR A 5 -4.37 0.27 2.12
N GLN A 6 -4.55 -0.23 0.87
CA GLN A 6 -4.47 -1.67 0.59
C GLN A 6 -3.11 -2.27 0.99
N CYS A 7 -2.07 -1.44 1.06
CA CYS A 7 -0.72 -1.78 1.50
C CYS A 7 -0.50 -1.58 3.01
N TRP A 8 -1.54 -1.31 3.79
CA TRP A 8 -1.41 -1.14 5.22
C TRP A 8 -0.85 -2.40 5.90
N ALA A 9 0.20 -2.21 6.69
CA ALA A 9 0.98 -3.29 7.28
C ALA A 9 0.12 -4.31 8.06
N GLY A 10 -0.89 -3.82 8.81
CA GLY A 10 -1.80 -4.67 9.59
C GLY A 10 -2.61 -5.66 8.75
N SER A 11 -2.75 -5.43 7.44
CA SER A 11 -3.50 -6.32 6.54
C SER A 11 -2.62 -7.29 5.73
N LEU A 12 -1.28 -7.11 5.70
CA LEU A 12 -0.40 -7.88 4.82
C LEU A 12 -0.35 -9.37 5.16
N HIS A 13 -0.46 -9.71 6.45
CA HIS A 13 -0.54 -11.12 6.85
C HIS A 13 -1.77 -11.81 6.26
N GLN A 14 -2.93 -11.16 6.31
CA GLN A 14 -4.16 -11.72 5.74
C GLN A 14 -4.07 -11.92 4.22
N ILE A 15 -3.35 -11.03 3.51
CA ILE A 15 -3.05 -11.22 2.08
C ILE A 15 -2.23 -12.48 1.87
N CYS A 16 -1.20 -12.72 2.69
CA CYS A 16 -0.40 -13.95 2.62
C CYS A 16 -1.28 -15.20 2.85
N VAL A 17 -2.16 -15.17 3.86
CA VAL A 17 -3.09 -16.29 4.13
C VAL A 17 -3.98 -16.58 2.93
N GLN A 18 -4.56 -15.57 2.30
CA GLN A 18 -5.40 -15.74 1.10
C GLN A 18 -4.63 -16.34 -0.09
N CYS A 19 -3.34 -15.98 -0.23
CA CYS A 19 -2.49 -16.45 -1.32
C CYS A 19 -1.91 -17.85 -1.12
N THR A 20 -1.83 -18.32 0.14
CA THR A 20 -1.03 -19.50 0.47
C THR A 20 -1.80 -20.53 1.30
N LEU A 21 -2.99 -20.17 1.81
CA LEU A 21 -3.77 -20.97 2.75
C LEU A 21 -2.91 -21.47 3.92
N ASN A 22 -1.97 -20.64 4.35
CA ASN A 22 -1.04 -20.88 5.44
C ASN A 22 -0.99 -19.63 6.33
N ASP A 23 -1.29 -19.77 7.60
CA ASP A 23 -1.36 -18.70 8.60
C ASP A 23 -0.06 -18.49 9.38
N HIS A 24 1.00 -19.22 9.02
CA HIS A 24 2.30 -19.06 9.65
C HIS A 24 2.85 -17.64 9.44
N ARG A 25 3.26 -17.00 10.53
CA ARG A 25 3.84 -15.65 10.52
C ARG A 25 5.36 -15.71 10.41
N LEU A 26 5.88 -15.54 9.21
CA LEU A 26 7.33 -15.51 8.98
C LEU A 26 7.99 -14.22 9.47
N ILE A 27 7.28 -13.10 9.40
CA ILE A 27 7.79 -11.79 9.84
C ILE A 27 6.70 -10.96 10.52
N ASP A 28 7.11 -9.97 11.27
CA ASP A 28 6.24 -8.89 11.74
C ASP A 28 6.17 -7.78 10.68
N PHE A 29 5.06 -7.74 9.95
CA PHE A 29 4.84 -6.72 8.90
C PHE A 29 4.75 -5.31 9.46
N ASN A 30 4.18 -5.12 10.66
CA ASN A 30 4.08 -3.79 11.26
C ASN A 30 5.48 -3.26 11.57
N ALA A 31 6.29 -4.06 12.26
CA ALA A 31 7.67 -3.68 12.58
C ALA A 31 8.51 -3.43 11.31
N PHE A 32 8.33 -4.27 10.26
CA PHE A 32 9.04 -4.08 9.00
C PHE A 32 8.66 -2.78 8.31
N MET A 33 7.36 -2.51 8.13
CA MET A 33 6.89 -1.31 7.44
C MET A 33 7.14 -0.03 8.22
N GLU A 34 7.13 -0.09 9.55
CA GLU A 34 7.56 1.02 10.41
C GLU A 34 9.05 1.36 10.20
N LEU A 35 9.93 0.36 10.19
CA LEU A 35 11.36 0.56 9.93
C LEU A 35 11.59 1.10 8.51
N TYR A 36 10.89 0.56 7.51
CA TYR A 36 10.95 1.07 6.15
C TYR A 36 10.49 2.52 6.08
N SER A 37 9.38 2.85 6.71
CA SER A 37 8.81 4.19 6.76
C SER A 37 9.81 5.20 7.35
N LYS A 38 10.41 4.87 8.49
CA LYS A 38 11.46 5.69 9.12
C LYS A 38 12.66 5.91 8.21
N ALA A 39 13.06 4.86 7.47
CA ALA A 39 14.18 4.94 6.55
C ALA A 39 13.93 5.91 5.38
N VAL A 40 12.72 5.95 4.83
CA VAL A 40 12.39 6.77 3.67
C VAL A 40 11.86 8.16 4.02
N TYR A 41 11.41 8.38 5.24
CA TYR A 41 10.77 9.61 5.70
C TYR A 41 11.57 10.89 5.40
N PRO A 42 12.90 10.94 5.64
CA PRO A 42 13.66 12.16 5.35
C PRO A 42 13.55 12.56 3.87
N LEU A 43 13.66 11.60 2.96
CA LEU A 43 13.55 11.87 1.52
C LEU A 43 12.11 12.18 1.10
N PHE A 44 11.12 11.59 1.76
CA PHE A 44 9.71 11.91 1.57
C PHE A 44 9.43 13.39 1.91
N VAL A 45 9.97 13.93 3.01
CA VAL A 45 9.80 15.35 3.37
C VAL A 45 10.40 16.25 2.30
N TRP A 46 11.61 15.94 1.80
CA TRP A 46 12.22 16.66 0.67
C TRP A 46 11.34 16.60 -0.58
N ASN A 47 10.74 15.46 -0.88
CA ASN A 47 9.80 15.32 -2.02
C ASN A 47 8.62 16.27 -1.90
N VAL A 48 8.01 16.37 -0.71
CA VAL A 48 6.90 17.29 -0.43
C VAL A 48 7.37 18.74 -0.56
N TRP A 49 8.57 19.06 -0.10
CA TRP A 49 9.16 20.39 -0.25
C TRP A 49 9.33 20.77 -1.74
N PHE A 50 9.93 19.90 -2.57
CA PHE A 50 10.05 20.12 -4.02
C PHE A 50 8.69 20.35 -4.67
N TYR A 51 7.71 19.53 -4.32
CA TYR A 51 6.35 19.66 -4.85
C TYR A 51 5.73 21.03 -4.49
N ARG A 52 5.85 21.48 -3.22
CA ARG A 52 5.35 22.80 -2.78
C ARG A 52 6.03 23.96 -3.47
N LYS A 53 7.32 23.84 -3.73
CA LYS A 53 8.09 24.86 -4.45
C LYS A 53 7.89 24.80 -5.98
N LYS A 54 7.12 23.83 -6.47
CA LYS A 54 6.94 23.57 -7.92
C LYS A 54 8.27 23.31 -8.65
N LEU A 55 9.20 22.65 -7.95
CA LEU A 55 10.49 22.25 -8.47
C LEU A 55 10.46 20.78 -8.89
N HIS A 56 11.32 20.39 -9.84
CA HIS A 56 11.52 19.00 -10.18
C HIS A 56 12.31 18.27 -9.10
N ASN A 57 11.90 17.05 -8.76
CA ASN A 57 12.65 16.19 -7.86
C ASN A 57 14.06 15.94 -8.37
N GLN A 58 15.01 15.98 -7.44
CA GLN A 58 16.43 15.72 -7.69
C GLN A 58 16.84 14.29 -7.31
N PHE A 59 15.89 13.37 -7.16
CA PHE A 59 16.16 11.97 -6.82
C PHE A 59 15.22 11.02 -7.55
N SER A 60 15.64 9.76 -7.64
CA SER A 60 14.87 8.69 -8.24
C SER A 60 14.04 7.95 -7.20
N MET A 61 12.86 7.49 -7.60
CA MET A 61 12.06 6.58 -6.76
C MET A 61 12.79 5.23 -6.51
N GLN A 62 13.80 4.89 -7.32
CA GLN A 62 14.65 3.72 -7.08
C GLN A 62 15.45 3.80 -5.77
N ASP A 63 15.72 5.00 -5.27
CA ASP A 63 16.37 5.20 -3.98
C ASP A 63 15.55 4.64 -2.81
N LEU A 64 14.23 4.50 -3.00
CA LEU A 64 13.29 3.97 -2.02
C LEU A 64 13.05 2.45 -2.14
N ASN A 65 13.56 1.78 -3.19
CA ASN A 65 13.30 0.36 -3.44
C ASN A 65 13.94 -0.53 -2.38
N ILE A 66 13.21 -1.57 -1.99
CA ILE A 66 13.77 -2.70 -1.23
C ILE A 66 14.31 -3.77 -2.20
N ASP A 67 15.28 -4.55 -1.73
CA ASP A 67 15.79 -5.73 -2.43
C ASP A 67 15.81 -6.90 -1.45
N ILE A 68 14.84 -7.79 -1.57
CA ILE A 68 14.73 -9.01 -0.77
C ILE A 68 14.95 -10.19 -1.69
N ARG A 69 16.03 -10.93 -1.46
CA ARG A 69 16.33 -12.15 -2.21
C ARG A 69 15.54 -13.33 -1.66
N LEU A 70 15.13 -14.24 -2.55
CA LEU A 70 14.41 -15.47 -2.18
C LEU A 70 15.38 -16.49 -1.53
N LYS A 71 15.99 -16.09 -0.42
CA LYS A 71 16.72 -17.00 0.48
C LYS A 71 15.98 -17.03 1.80
N SER A 72 15.85 -18.22 2.39
CA SER A 72 15.11 -18.40 3.66
C SER A 72 15.61 -17.47 4.78
N VAL A 73 16.90 -17.13 4.77
CA VAL A 73 17.49 -16.20 5.75
C VAL A 73 17.05 -14.76 5.49
N ASP A 74 17.10 -14.32 4.22
CA ASP A 74 16.72 -12.94 3.84
C ASP A 74 15.22 -12.71 4.05
N VAL A 75 14.37 -13.70 3.76
CA VAL A 75 12.93 -13.61 3.93
C VAL A 75 12.53 -13.59 5.41
N ARG A 76 13.23 -14.34 6.26
CA ARG A 76 12.96 -14.34 7.71
C ARG A 76 13.58 -13.14 8.45
N ARG A 77 14.52 -12.44 7.82
CA ARG A 77 15.21 -11.27 8.37
C ARG A 77 15.30 -10.15 7.33
N PRO A 78 14.17 -9.64 6.82
CA PRO A 78 14.15 -8.68 5.72
C PRO A 78 14.68 -7.31 6.12
N GLN A 79 14.96 -7.07 7.40
CA GLN A 79 15.50 -5.80 7.91
C GLN A 79 16.83 -5.41 7.26
N GLY A 80 17.61 -6.40 6.78
CA GLY A 80 18.84 -6.14 6.02
C GLY A 80 18.61 -5.32 4.76
N SER A 81 17.46 -5.48 4.10
CA SER A 81 17.10 -4.68 2.91
C SER A 81 16.84 -3.21 3.26
N ILE A 82 16.37 -2.92 4.48
CA ILE A 82 16.10 -1.55 4.96
C ILE A 82 17.40 -0.80 5.21
N MET A 83 18.47 -1.48 5.65
CA MET A 83 19.78 -0.83 5.83
C MET A 83 20.26 -0.23 4.50
N GLY A 84 20.14 -0.95 3.40
CA GLY A 84 20.51 -0.44 2.07
C GLY A 84 19.65 0.76 1.64
N VAL A 85 18.34 0.74 1.96
CA VAL A 85 17.44 1.90 1.71
C VAL A 85 17.88 3.09 2.55
N SER A 86 18.08 2.90 3.85
CA SER A 86 18.52 3.96 4.77
C SER A 86 19.82 4.63 4.32
N GLU A 87 20.75 3.83 3.82
CA GLU A 87 22.03 4.34 3.35
C GLU A 87 21.89 5.19 2.07
N ARG A 88 21.12 4.71 1.09
CA ARG A 88 20.83 5.49 -0.12
C ARG A 88 20.10 6.79 0.20
N VAL A 89 19.07 6.73 1.05
CA VAL A 89 18.32 7.90 1.49
C VAL A 89 19.23 8.90 2.19
N ARG A 90 20.06 8.45 3.13
CA ARG A 90 21.02 9.32 3.84
C ARG A 90 21.97 10.04 2.88
N HIS A 91 22.54 9.32 1.92
CA HIS A 91 23.44 9.93 0.92
C HIS A 91 22.70 10.97 0.09
N LYS A 92 21.45 10.68 -0.30
CA LYS A 92 20.65 11.59 -1.11
C LYS A 92 20.22 12.83 -0.33
N VAL A 93 19.81 12.67 0.93
CA VAL A 93 19.47 13.79 1.81
C VAL A 93 20.69 14.69 2.01
N HIS A 94 21.85 14.14 2.29
CA HIS A 94 23.10 14.91 2.40
C HIS A 94 23.42 15.69 1.12
N TYR A 95 23.24 15.07 -0.05
CA TYR A 95 23.37 15.75 -1.33
C TYR A 95 22.40 16.94 -1.44
N LEU A 96 21.12 16.76 -1.07
CA LEU A 96 20.11 17.81 -1.14
C LEU A 96 20.41 18.96 -0.17
N GLU A 97 20.81 18.67 1.06
CA GLU A 97 21.21 19.67 2.05
C GLU A 97 22.40 20.52 1.59
N THR A 98 23.33 19.90 0.87
CA THR A 98 24.49 20.60 0.30
C THR A 98 24.11 21.50 -0.87
N HIS A 99 23.16 21.07 -1.72
CA HIS A 99 22.76 21.83 -2.91
C HIS A 99 21.65 22.85 -2.64
N TYR A 100 20.90 22.69 -1.55
CA TYR A 100 19.82 23.57 -1.14
C TYR A 100 19.96 23.96 0.35
N PRO A 101 21.09 24.60 0.73
CA PRO A 101 21.36 24.92 2.14
C PRO A 101 20.27 25.81 2.78
N ASP A 102 19.73 26.75 2.01
CA ASP A 102 18.66 27.64 2.46
C ASP A 102 17.33 26.92 2.72
N ALA A 103 17.12 25.74 2.09
CA ALA A 103 15.91 24.95 2.27
C ALA A 103 15.91 24.09 3.55
N VAL A 104 17.06 23.89 4.20
CA VAL A 104 17.17 22.97 5.35
C VAL A 104 16.20 23.36 6.47
N ASN A 105 16.13 24.65 6.81
CA ASN A 105 15.19 25.15 7.84
C ASN A 105 13.72 25.01 7.40
N GLU A 106 13.42 25.24 6.13
CA GLU A 106 12.07 25.07 5.58
C GLU A 106 11.63 23.61 5.63
N VAL A 107 12.53 22.67 5.30
CA VAL A 107 12.30 21.22 5.36
C VAL A 107 12.09 20.76 6.81
N ALA A 108 12.84 21.32 7.77
CA ALA A 108 12.64 21.05 9.19
C ALA A 108 11.25 21.52 9.67
N SER A 109 10.84 22.73 9.34
CA SER A 109 9.50 23.26 9.65
C SER A 109 8.39 22.45 8.97
N LEU A 110 8.62 22.02 7.73
CA LEU A 110 7.69 21.14 7.01
C LEU A 110 7.51 19.78 7.69
N ARG A 111 8.58 19.23 8.28
CA ARG A 111 8.50 17.99 9.06
C ARG A 111 7.57 18.15 10.27
N GLU A 112 7.67 19.27 11.00
CA GLU A 112 6.80 19.56 12.13
C GLU A 112 5.33 19.73 11.69
N GLU A 113 5.11 20.45 10.59
CA GLU A 113 3.77 20.59 9.98
C GLU A 113 3.18 19.25 9.59
N LEU A 114 3.91 18.40 8.86
CA LEU A 114 3.46 17.07 8.46
C LEU A 114 3.11 16.21 9.67
N THR A 115 3.92 16.29 10.74
CA THR A 115 3.65 15.57 11.99
C THR A 115 2.35 16.04 12.63
N SER A 116 2.08 17.35 12.65
CA SER A 116 0.81 17.90 13.16
C SER A 116 -0.40 17.46 12.37
N MET A 117 -0.23 17.20 11.07
CA MET A 117 -1.25 16.64 10.18
C MET A 117 -1.41 15.11 10.32
N GLY A 118 -0.58 14.45 11.13
CA GLY A 118 -0.61 13.00 11.35
C GLY A 118 0.27 12.20 10.39
N VAL A 119 1.10 12.86 9.57
CA VAL A 119 2.11 12.21 8.71
C VAL A 119 3.41 12.10 9.49
N ARG A 120 3.68 10.92 10.03
CA ARG A 120 4.81 10.65 10.92
C ARG A 120 5.83 9.72 10.27
N GLU A 121 6.98 9.59 10.92
CA GLU A 121 8.06 8.69 10.47
C GLU A 121 7.61 7.22 10.38
N ASP A 122 6.69 6.78 11.23
CA ASP A 122 6.21 5.40 11.30
C ASP A 122 5.15 5.06 10.23
N ASN A 123 4.50 6.05 9.63
CA ASN A 123 3.40 5.86 8.69
C ASN A 123 3.60 6.50 7.31
N ALA A 124 4.73 7.16 7.08
CA ALA A 124 5.00 7.89 5.83
C ALA A 124 4.91 7.00 4.58
N TYR A 125 5.14 5.69 4.69
CA TYR A 125 4.99 4.77 3.57
C TYR A 125 3.57 4.80 2.96
N LEU A 126 2.53 5.09 3.75
CA LEU A 126 1.15 5.22 3.27
C LEU A 126 0.92 6.47 2.41
N PHE A 127 1.86 7.39 2.36
CA PHE A 127 1.80 8.62 1.57
C PHE A 127 2.74 8.61 0.35
N LEU A 128 3.46 7.52 0.13
CA LEU A 128 4.25 7.33 -1.09
C LEU A 128 3.34 7.17 -2.31
N GLN A 129 3.91 7.27 -3.50
CA GLN A 129 3.16 7.03 -4.73
C GLN A 129 2.64 5.59 -4.79
N GLY A 130 1.31 5.40 -4.91
CA GLY A 130 0.63 4.13 -4.68
C GLY A 130 1.18 2.96 -5.52
N HIS A 131 1.31 3.14 -6.85
CA HIS A 131 1.84 2.09 -7.71
C HIS A 131 3.31 1.75 -7.40
N HIS A 132 4.13 2.75 -7.02
CA HIS A 132 5.51 2.50 -6.60
C HIS A 132 5.55 1.68 -5.30
N LEU A 133 4.72 2.03 -4.32
CA LEU A 133 4.59 1.27 -3.07
C LEU A 133 4.18 -0.18 -3.35
N VAL A 134 3.16 -0.38 -4.19
CA VAL A 134 2.69 -1.72 -4.55
C VAL A 134 3.79 -2.53 -5.25
N GLU A 135 4.33 -2.04 -6.36
CA GLU A 135 5.20 -2.82 -7.23
C GLU A 135 6.61 -3.01 -6.67
N ASN A 136 7.16 -1.95 -6.08
CA ASN A 136 8.58 -1.93 -5.70
C ASN A 136 8.84 -2.23 -4.22
N ILE A 137 7.81 -2.20 -3.39
CA ILE A 137 7.94 -2.49 -1.96
C ILE A 137 7.10 -3.72 -1.60
N ILE A 138 5.78 -3.63 -1.72
CA ILE A 138 4.88 -4.67 -1.22
C ILE A 138 5.02 -5.97 -2.02
N MET A 139 5.00 -5.91 -3.35
CA MET A 139 5.16 -7.12 -4.17
C MET A 139 6.54 -7.76 -3.98
N LYS A 140 7.60 -6.96 -3.84
CA LYS A 140 8.95 -7.47 -3.57
C LYS A 140 9.07 -8.10 -2.17
N LEU A 141 8.32 -7.60 -1.19
CA LEU A 141 8.25 -8.16 0.15
C LEU A 141 7.43 -9.47 0.18
N LEU A 142 6.21 -9.43 -0.37
CA LEU A 142 5.26 -10.53 -0.22
C LEU A 142 5.56 -11.72 -1.14
N THR A 143 6.10 -11.51 -2.33
CA THR A 143 6.37 -12.61 -3.28
C THR A 143 7.26 -13.70 -2.67
N PRO A 144 8.46 -13.39 -2.11
CA PRO A 144 9.30 -14.41 -1.49
C PRO A 144 8.65 -15.03 -0.24
N ILE A 145 7.93 -14.25 0.56
CA ILE A 145 7.21 -14.74 1.75
C ILE A 145 6.14 -15.75 1.33
N CYS A 146 5.27 -15.40 0.39
CA CYS A 146 4.25 -16.31 -0.12
C CYS A 146 4.84 -17.57 -0.75
N THR A 147 6.00 -17.48 -1.40
CA THR A 147 6.69 -18.66 -1.96
C THR A 147 7.09 -19.63 -0.86
N ILE A 148 7.68 -19.14 0.24
CA ILE A 148 8.06 -19.99 1.37
C ILE A 148 6.83 -20.59 2.04
N LEU A 149 5.79 -19.79 2.29
CA LEU A 149 4.56 -20.27 2.92
C LEU A 149 3.87 -21.38 2.09
N ARG A 150 3.89 -21.26 0.74
CA ARG A 150 3.41 -22.31 -0.15
C ARG A 150 4.24 -23.59 -0.01
N GLN A 151 5.56 -23.48 -0.02
CA GLN A 151 6.45 -24.62 0.14
C GLN A 151 6.23 -25.33 1.49
N GLU A 152 6.04 -24.58 2.56
CA GLU A 152 5.72 -25.14 3.89
C GLU A 152 4.37 -25.90 3.84
N ARG A 153 3.35 -25.33 3.19
CA ARG A 153 2.03 -25.98 3.07
C ARG A 153 2.09 -27.23 2.17
N GLU A 154 2.79 -27.18 1.06
CA GLU A 154 2.99 -28.34 0.19
C GLU A 154 3.76 -29.47 0.89
N ALA A 155 4.76 -29.11 1.69
CA ALA A 155 5.49 -30.09 2.52
C ALA A 155 4.59 -30.71 3.61
N GLU A 156 3.67 -29.95 4.18
CA GLU A 156 2.66 -30.43 5.11
C GLU A 156 1.71 -31.44 4.44
N ILE A 157 1.14 -31.07 3.29
CA ILE A 157 0.27 -31.96 2.49
C ILE A 157 1.02 -33.26 2.17
N ARG A 158 2.29 -33.18 1.74
CA ARG A 158 3.12 -34.37 1.47
C ARG A 158 3.29 -35.26 2.69
N ARG A 159 3.42 -34.67 3.88
CA ARG A 159 3.61 -35.41 5.14
C ARG A 159 2.36 -36.21 5.55
N TYR A 160 1.17 -35.68 5.27
CA TYR A 160 -0.10 -36.32 5.64
C TYR A 160 -0.68 -37.22 4.54
N ALA A 161 -0.21 -37.13 3.31
CA ALA A 161 -0.66 -38.01 2.22
C ALA A 161 -0.19 -39.46 2.46
N VAL A 162 -1.13 -40.39 2.43
CA VAL A 162 -0.87 -41.84 2.67
C VAL A 162 -0.22 -42.48 1.43
N HIS A 163 -0.59 -42.01 0.23
CA HIS A 163 -0.05 -42.51 -1.04
C HIS A 163 0.02 -41.41 -2.11
N ASP A 164 0.79 -41.66 -3.18
CA ASP A 164 1.10 -40.63 -4.20
C ASP A 164 -0.13 -40.08 -4.94
N GLN A 165 -1.18 -40.91 -5.12
CA GLN A 165 -2.40 -40.43 -5.77
C GLN A 165 -3.14 -39.42 -4.88
N GLN A 166 -3.24 -39.66 -3.59
CA GLN A 166 -3.82 -38.72 -2.63
C GLN A 166 -3.03 -37.42 -2.63
N TYR A 167 -1.71 -37.51 -2.56
CA TYR A 167 -0.84 -36.33 -2.63
C TYR A 167 -1.12 -35.48 -3.86
N ARG A 168 -1.17 -36.10 -5.05
CA ARG A 168 -1.44 -35.38 -6.32
C ARG A 168 -2.79 -34.70 -6.31
N ASN A 169 -3.83 -35.36 -5.81
CA ASN A 169 -5.17 -34.81 -5.73
C ASN A 169 -5.23 -33.61 -4.77
N GLU A 170 -4.64 -33.73 -3.58
CA GLU A 170 -4.61 -32.67 -2.57
C GLU A 170 -3.79 -31.47 -3.01
N ILE A 171 -2.62 -31.67 -3.65
CA ILE A 171 -1.82 -30.61 -4.22
C ILE A 171 -2.58 -29.88 -5.32
N SER A 172 -3.26 -30.62 -6.22
CA SER A 172 -4.07 -30.01 -7.27
C SER A 172 -5.20 -29.17 -6.69
N ALA A 173 -5.93 -29.68 -5.70
CA ALA A 173 -6.99 -28.95 -5.03
C ALA A 173 -6.45 -27.70 -4.31
N TYR A 174 -5.33 -27.82 -3.63
CA TYR A 174 -4.65 -26.71 -2.98
C TYR A 174 -4.27 -25.61 -3.97
N GLN A 175 -3.63 -25.95 -5.08
CA GLN A 175 -3.22 -24.99 -6.11
C GLN A 175 -4.40 -24.25 -6.75
N HIS A 176 -5.53 -24.94 -6.97
CA HIS A 176 -6.75 -24.33 -7.50
C HIS A 176 -7.47 -23.41 -6.47
N SER A 177 -7.23 -23.62 -5.19
CA SER A 177 -7.84 -22.82 -4.10
C SER A 177 -7.07 -21.54 -3.78
N GLN A 178 -5.87 -21.36 -4.32
CA GLN A 178 -5.05 -20.19 -4.06
C GLN A 178 -5.50 -18.97 -4.85
N MET A 179 -5.46 -17.82 -4.20
CA MET A 179 -5.62 -16.53 -4.88
C MET A 179 -4.25 -16.00 -5.35
N GLY A 180 -4.22 -15.36 -6.52
CA GLY A 180 -3.02 -14.65 -6.98
C GLY A 180 -2.71 -13.45 -6.07
N LEU A 181 -1.41 -13.17 -5.82
CA LEU A 181 -1.00 -12.10 -4.91
C LEU A 181 -1.54 -10.72 -5.33
N ALA A 182 -1.45 -10.39 -6.62
CA ALA A 182 -1.99 -9.12 -7.14
C ALA A 182 -3.51 -9.02 -6.96
N GLU A 183 -4.22 -10.14 -7.10
CA GLU A 183 -5.67 -10.20 -6.88
C GLU A 183 -6.03 -10.08 -5.41
N ALA A 184 -5.31 -10.78 -4.52
CA ALA A 184 -5.51 -10.70 -3.07
C ALA A 184 -5.27 -9.26 -2.57
N LEU A 185 -4.23 -8.60 -3.05
CA LEU A 185 -3.93 -7.21 -2.71
C LEU A 185 -5.06 -6.28 -3.17
N ARG A 186 -5.53 -6.42 -4.42
CA ARG A 186 -6.63 -5.62 -4.97
C ARG A 186 -7.96 -5.83 -4.24
N LYS A 187 -8.24 -7.07 -3.80
CA LYS A 187 -9.45 -7.42 -3.05
C LYS A 187 -9.33 -7.17 -1.54
N ASN A 188 -8.15 -6.76 -1.06
CA ASN A 188 -7.94 -6.49 0.35
C ASN A 188 -8.87 -5.36 0.84
N THR A 189 -9.65 -5.65 1.87
CA THR A 189 -10.54 -4.70 2.55
C THR A 189 -10.17 -4.47 4.02
N HIS A 190 -9.21 -5.22 4.55
CA HIS A 190 -8.78 -5.13 5.96
C HIS A 190 -8.15 -3.79 6.30
N TYR A 191 -7.68 -3.03 5.30
CA TYR A 191 -7.21 -1.66 5.48
C TYR A 191 -8.26 -0.73 6.09
N ARG A 192 -9.55 -1.11 6.07
CA ARG A 192 -10.61 -0.35 6.71
C ARG A 192 -10.44 -0.23 8.22
N GLU A 193 -9.62 -1.09 8.84
CA GLU A 193 -9.23 -1.04 10.25
C GLU A 193 -8.11 -0.01 10.49
N CYS A 194 -7.42 0.47 9.45
CA CYS A 194 -6.38 1.48 9.55
C CYS A 194 -6.96 2.81 10.06
N GLU A 195 -6.41 3.32 11.17
CA GLU A 195 -6.87 4.56 11.80
C GLU A 195 -6.84 5.77 10.83
N LEU A 196 -5.75 5.89 10.04
CA LEU A 196 -5.65 6.95 9.04
C LEU A 196 -6.73 6.87 7.98
N TYR A 197 -7.08 5.65 7.55
CA TYR A 197 -8.19 5.46 6.61
C TYR A 197 -9.52 5.85 7.23
N GLN A 198 -9.76 5.48 8.49
CA GLN A 198 -11.00 5.83 9.20
C GLN A 198 -11.12 7.35 9.38
N ARG A 199 -10.03 8.04 9.73
CA ARG A 199 -10.01 9.50 9.81
C ARG A 199 -10.35 10.12 8.45
N MET A 200 -9.63 9.78 7.39
CA MET A 200 -9.91 10.26 6.04
C MET A 200 -11.38 10.02 5.64
N ARG A 201 -11.91 8.83 5.92
CA ARG A 201 -13.31 8.50 5.62
C ARG A 201 -14.29 9.39 6.37
N ASN A 202 -14.00 9.71 7.63
CA ASN A 202 -14.85 10.58 8.45
C ASN A 202 -14.77 12.04 7.94
N ASP A 203 -13.58 12.53 7.63
CA ASP A 203 -13.38 13.88 7.06
C ASP A 203 -14.14 14.04 5.74
N VAL A 204 -14.08 13.03 4.85
CA VAL A 204 -14.85 13.03 3.60
C VAL A 204 -16.37 13.02 3.85
N LYS A 205 -16.85 12.23 4.82
CA LYS A 205 -18.30 12.21 5.16
C LYS A 205 -18.75 13.56 5.70
N GLU A 206 -17.97 14.16 6.58
CA GLU A 206 -18.25 15.48 7.13
C GLU A 206 -18.31 16.53 6.01
N PHE A 207 -17.32 16.55 5.13
CA PHE A 207 -17.28 17.43 3.98
C PHE A 207 -18.54 17.26 3.10
N LEU A 208 -18.92 16.02 2.78
CA LEU A 208 -20.10 15.73 1.96
C LEU A 208 -21.41 16.18 2.65
N SER A 209 -21.49 16.10 3.98
CA SER A 209 -22.66 16.57 4.73
C SER A 209 -22.81 18.10 4.76
N MET A 210 -21.71 18.83 4.51
CA MET A 210 -21.71 20.30 4.42
C MET A 210 -22.05 20.81 3.03
N LEU A 211 -22.03 19.94 2.01
CA LEU A 211 -22.42 20.35 0.66
C LEU A 211 -23.93 20.56 0.61
N PRO A 212 -24.43 21.68 0.02
CA PRO A 212 -25.84 21.85 -0.18
C PRO A 212 -26.37 20.68 -1.04
N GLU A 213 -27.48 20.07 -0.59
CA GLU A 213 -28.16 19.07 -1.40
C GLU A 213 -28.43 19.71 -2.79
N SER A 214 -27.77 19.21 -3.81
CA SER A 214 -28.14 19.51 -5.19
C SER A 214 -29.53 18.90 -5.36
N ARG A 215 -30.57 19.74 -5.13
CA ARG A 215 -31.96 19.37 -5.43
C ARG A 215 -31.95 18.90 -6.88
N GLY A 216 -32.20 17.63 -7.05
CA GLY A 216 -32.38 17.02 -8.35
C GLY A 216 -33.46 17.75 -9.12
N ASN A 217 -33.05 18.48 -10.15
CA ASN A 217 -33.93 19.13 -11.11
C ASN A 217 -34.36 18.14 -12.22
N ASP A 218 -34.34 16.83 -11.91
CA ASP A 218 -34.66 15.76 -12.89
C ASP A 218 -36.14 15.40 -12.94
N GLN A 219 -37.02 16.14 -12.21
CA GLN A 219 -38.46 15.88 -12.28
C GLN A 219 -39.24 16.81 -13.21
N GLN A 220 -38.64 17.88 -13.73
CA GLN A 220 -39.34 18.78 -14.64
C GLN A 220 -39.22 18.46 -16.14
N ASP A 221 -38.25 17.65 -16.55
CA ASP A 221 -38.08 17.27 -17.96
C ASP A 221 -38.96 16.10 -18.40
N THR A 222 -39.52 15.33 -17.47
CA THR A 222 -40.44 14.21 -17.80
C THR A 222 -41.90 14.63 -17.97
N GLU A 223 -42.32 15.74 -17.40
CA GLU A 223 -43.71 16.22 -17.57
C GLU A 223 -43.89 17.01 -18.88
N ASN A 224 -42.79 17.60 -19.40
CA ASN A 224 -42.87 18.36 -20.69
C ASN A 224 -42.81 17.43 -21.92
N LEU A 225 -42.39 16.18 -21.82
CA LEU A 225 -42.43 15.21 -22.92
C LEU A 225 -43.77 14.48 -23.06
N GLN A 226 -44.59 14.42 -21.99
CA GLN A 226 -45.90 13.82 -22.10
C GLN A 226 -47.02 14.73 -22.58
N SER A 227 -46.81 16.04 -22.58
CA SER A 227 -47.79 17.02 -23.10
C SER A 227 -47.62 17.32 -24.61
N ALA A 228 -46.53 16.87 -25.24
CA ALA A 228 -46.29 17.12 -26.67
C ALA A 228 -46.91 16.04 -27.61
N ASP A 229 -47.25 14.84 -27.06
CA ASP A 229 -47.78 13.74 -27.86
C ASP A 229 -49.32 13.72 -27.95
N GLN A 230 -50.03 14.68 -27.33
CA GLN A 230 -51.51 14.72 -27.37
C GLN A 230 -52.10 15.73 -28.35
N HIS A 231 -51.29 16.36 -29.21
CA HIS A 231 -51.75 17.34 -30.20
C HIS A 231 -51.48 17.01 -31.67
N GLN A 232 -51.29 15.72 -32.02
CA GLN A 232 -51.18 15.29 -33.42
C GLN A 232 -52.15 14.17 -33.83
N GLU A 233 -53.36 14.15 -33.32
CA GLU A 233 -54.49 13.45 -33.91
C GLU A 233 -55.74 14.30 -33.85
N GLY A 234 -56.02 15.03 -34.96
CA GLY A 234 -57.23 15.81 -35.17
C GLY A 234 -57.23 16.34 -36.59
#